data_c386bbbd5a4a98a8e7004f860eb142d0
#
_entry.id   c386bbbd5a4a98a8e7004f860eb142d0
#
_cell.length_a   1.000
_cell.length_b   1.000
_cell.length_c   1.000
_cell.angle_alpha   90.00
_cell.angle_beta   90.00
_cell.angle_gamma   90.00
#
_symmetry.space_group_name_H-M   'P 1'
#
loop_
_entity.id
_entity.type
_entity.pdbx_description
1 polymer ?
#
loop_
_entity_poly.entity_id
_entity_poly.type
_entity_poly.pdbx_seq_one_letter_code
_entity_poly.pdbx_strand_id
1 'polypeptide(L)'
;GEKPDIWHIHNHSLGKNPSLTKATSLIAETASPVLLHPHDFAEDGRPSNFCALKDVYPKAYPSSSNIHYAVLNHRDFSFMEGLLKNSASKVHLLANAIPPTQQRTQTKPHPSRLPNDLFLYPVRAVRRKNLGELALISSAYKDYFFANSLGPTNPDFTPTFNRWKHFSKSLNLPVTFGLAEAFDYPFEEIMNSASGVITTSIAEGFGLGFLEPWTFNKFLCGRNISEITKDFSHL
;
A
#
# COMPACT_ATOMS: atom_id res chain seq x y z
N GLY A 1 -9.30 22.04 -27.31
CA GLY A 1 -9.80 21.41 -26.10
C GLY A 1 -9.84 22.44 -24.98
N GLU A 2 -10.72 22.28 -24.03
CA GLU A 2 -10.78 23.15 -22.84
C GLU A 2 -9.47 22.99 -22.04
N LYS A 3 -8.95 24.12 -21.56
CA LYS A 3 -7.77 24.12 -20.71
C LYS A 3 -8.23 23.79 -19.28
N PRO A 4 -7.61 22.80 -18.60
CA PRO A 4 -8.01 22.49 -17.22
C PRO A 4 -7.64 23.65 -16.27
N ASP A 5 -8.45 23.86 -15.24
CA ASP A 5 -8.17 24.85 -14.20
C ASP A 5 -6.95 24.43 -13.35
N ILE A 6 -6.78 23.12 -13.13
CA ILE A 6 -5.67 22.53 -12.40
C ILE A 6 -5.30 21.17 -12.96
N TRP A 7 -4.00 20.87 -13.01
CA TRP A 7 -3.49 19.53 -13.28
C TRP A 7 -3.24 18.81 -11.95
N HIS A 8 -4.03 17.78 -11.65
CA HIS A 8 -3.78 16.90 -10.50
C HIS A 8 -3.15 15.60 -11.00
N ILE A 9 -1.86 15.40 -10.73
CA ILE A 9 -1.07 14.31 -11.31
C ILE A 9 -0.58 13.39 -10.19
N HIS A 10 -1.00 12.11 -10.24
CA HIS A 10 -0.61 11.09 -9.27
C HIS A 10 0.63 10.32 -9.73
N ASN A 11 1.55 10.03 -8.79
CA ASN A 11 2.69 9.12 -8.97
C ASN A 11 3.58 9.43 -10.20
N HIS A 12 3.74 10.71 -10.54
CA HIS A 12 4.51 11.16 -11.69
C HIS A 12 5.99 10.75 -11.63
N SER A 13 6.56 10.64 -10.42
CA SER A 13 7.97 10.32 -10.14
C SER A 13 8.21 8.86 -9.74
N LEU A 14 7.22 7.97 -9.92
CA LEU A 14 7.34 6.56 -9.49
C LEU A 14 8.26 5.72 -10.39
N GLY A 15 8.63 6.19 -11.58
CA GLY A 15 9.50 5.47 -12.52
C GLY A 15 8.86 4.31 -13.28
N LYS A 16 7.54 4.11 -13.15
CA LYS A 16 6.80 3.14 -13.97
C LYS A 16 6.58 3.62 -15.39
N ASN A 17 6.51 4.92 -15.58
CA ASN A 17 6.32 5.56 -16.87
C ASN A 17 7.17 6.85 -16.93
N PRO A 18 8.45 6.78 -17.38
CA PRO A 18 9.32 7.95 -17.51
C PRO A 18 8.77 9.02 -18.44
N SER A 19 7.96 8.64 -19.43
CA SER A 19 7.30 9.60 -20.33
C SER A 19 6.30 10.47 -19.59
N LEU A 20 5.57 9.93 -18.59
CA LEU A 20 4.71 10.73 -17.73
C LEU A 20 5.53 11.73 -16.91
N THR A 21 6.64 11.30 -16.32
CA THR A 21 7.54 12.19 -15.58
C THR A 21 8.05 13.33 -16.45
N LYS A 22 8.47 13.04 -17.67
CA LYS A 22 8.88 14.05 -18.64
C LYS A 22 7.74 14.99 -19.06
N ALA A 23 6.56 14.44 -19.34
CA ALA A 23 5.39 15.26 -19.68
C ALA A 23 5.00 16.20 -18.52
N THR A 24 5.07 15.70 -17.27
CA THR A 24 4.83 16.50 -16.06
C THR A 24 5.82 17.66 -15.95
N SER A 25 7.10 17.45 -16.24
CA SER A 25 8.09 18.53 -16.21
C SER A 25 7.80 19.60 -17.27
N LEU A 26 7.30 19.21 -18.46
CA LEU A 26 6.90 20.15 -19.50
C LEU A 26 5.62 20.94 -19.13
N ILE A 27 4.63 20.28 -18.51
CA ILE A 27 3.44 20.97 -18.01
C ILE A 27 3.82 21.96 -16.92
N ALA A 28 4.76 21.60 -16.07
CA ALA A 28 5.26 22.46 -14.98
C ALA A 28 5.97 23.73 -15.49
N GLU A 29 6.51 23.72 -16.71
CA GLU A 29 7.08 24.91 -17.36
C GLU A 29 6.00 25.87 -17.87
N THR A 30 4.72 25.47 -17.87
CA THR A 30 3.59 26.34 -18.22
C THR A 30 3.12 27.16 -17.00
N ALA A 31 2.29 28.17 -17.23
CA ALA A 31 1.69 28.95 -16.15
C ALA A 31 0.44 28.25 -15.53
N SER A 32 0.15 27.01 -15.90
CA SER A 32 -1.01 26.28 -15.37
C SER A 32 -0.78 25.81 -13.94
N PRO A 33 -1.76 25.90 -13.04
CA PRO A 33 -1.64 25.32 -11.70
C PRO A 33 -1.48 23.80 -11.75
N VAL A 34 -0.51 23.27 -10.98
CA VAL A 34 -0.20 21.84 -10.93
C VAL A 34 -0.14 21.37 -9.48
N LEU A 35 -0.87 20.30 -9.18
CA LEU A 35 -0.75 19.54 -7.95
C LEU A 35 -0.12 18.18 -8.26
N LEU A 36 1.09 17.97 -7.79
CA LEU A 36 1.80 16.70 -7.90
C LEU A 36 1.58 15.88 -6.63
N HIS A 37 1.00 14.70 -6.78
CA HIS A 37 0.60 13.85 -5.66
C HIS A 37 1.31 12.48 -5.72
N PRO A 38 2.59 12.39 -5.31
CA PRO A 38 3.27 11.11 -5.16
C PRO A 38 2.68 10.34 -3.97
N HIS A 39 2.21 9.12 -4.24
CA HIS A 39 1.78 8.17 -3.20
C HIS A 39 2.92 7.22 -2.82
N ASP A 40 3.85 7.05 -3.74
CA ASP A 40 5.05 6.24 -3.63
C ASP A 40 6.20 6.92 -4.38
N PHE A 41 7.42 6.72 -3.94
CA PHE A 41 8.64 7.24 -4.58
C PHE A 41 9.44 6.11 -5.21
N ALA A 42 10.11 6.40 -6.35
CA ALA A 42 11.03 5.44 -6.98
C ALA A 42 12.24 5.17 -6.08
N GLU A 43 12.67 6.17 -5.32
CA GLU A 43 13.77 6.13 -4.36
C GLU A 43 13.50 5.19 -3.18
N ASP A 44 12.23 4.94 -2.86
CA ASP A 44 11.82 4.15 -1.71
C ASP A 44 11.81 2.65 -2.02
N GLY A 45 13.03 2.08 -2.10
CA GLY A 45 13.24 0.63 -2.27
C GLY A 45 12.84 0.06 -3.64
N ARG A 46 12.83 0.90 -4.70
CA ARG A 46 12.46 0.49 -6.07
C ARG A 46 13.60 0.76 -7.08
N PRO A 47 14.74 0.06 -6.98
CA PRO A 47 15.94 0.39 -7.76
C PRO A 47 15.71 0.37 -9.29
N SER A 48 14.91 -0.57 -9.80
CA SER A 48 14.59 -0.64 -11.24
C SER A 48 13.78 0.57 -11.70
N ASN A 49 12.83 1.03 -10.89
CA ASN A 49 12.04 2.22 -11.18
C ASN A 49 12.90 3.48 -11.13
N PHE A 50 13.77 3.57 -10.12
CA PHE A 50 14.71 4.67 -9.98
C PHE A 50 15.68 4.75 -11.18
N CYS A 51 16.25 3.61 -11.60
CA CYS A 51 17.08 3.53 -12.77
C CYS A 51 16.34 3.97 -14.06
N ALA A 52 15.03 3.70 -14.16
CA ALA A 52 14.24 4.13 -15.30
C ALA A 52 14.05 5.66 -15.38
N LEU A 53 14.20 6.37 -14.26
CA LEU A 53 14.10 7.83 -14.21
C LEU A 53 15.40 8.57 -14.56
N LYS A 54 16.53 7.89 -14.67
CA LYS A 54 17.85 8.53 -14.78
C LYS A 54 17.95 9.59 -15.88
N ASP A 55 17.26 9.39 -17.01
CA ASP A 55 17.31 10.29 -18.16
C ASP A 55 16.38 11.53 -18.01
N VAL A 56 15.45 11.49 -17.05
CA VAL A 56 14.53 12.60 -16.74
C VAL A 56 14.81 13.23 -15.36
N TYR A 57 15.64 12.59 -14.56
CA TYR A 57 16.11 13.10 -13.27
C TYR A 57 17.26 14.12 -13.52
N PRO A 58 17.32 15.27 -12.84
CA PRO A 58 16.56 15.70 -11.67
C PRO A 58 15.21 16.41 -11.93
N LYS A 59 14.78 16.56 -13.18
CA LYS A 59 13.50 17.22 -13.54
C LYS A 59 12.26 16.44 -13.07
N ALA A 60 12.44 15.29 -12.40
CA ALA A 60 11.35 14.52 -11.82
C ALA A 60 10.56 15.28 -10.72
N TYR A 61 11.21 16.28 -10.10
CA TYR A 61 10.60 17.10 -9.06
C TYR A 61 10.68 18.58 -9.46
N PRO A 62 9.87 19.01 -10.46
CA PRO A 62 9.88 20.39 -10.92
C PRO A 62 9.40 21.33 -9.81
N SER A 63 9.90 22.56 -9.80
CA SER A 63 9.56 23.55 -8.78
C SER A 63 9.31 24.93 -9.37
N SER A 64 8.18 25.53 -8.99
CA SER A 64 7.81 26.92 -9.31
C SER A 64 6.61 27.34 -8.44
N SER A 65 6.22 28.60 -8.50
CA SER A 65 5.12 29.12 -7.68
C SER A 65 3.73 28.55 -8.03
N ASN A 66 3.57 28.01 -9.23
CA ASN A 66 2.33 27.35 -9.68
C ASN A 66 2.31 25.84 -9.46
N ILE A 67 3.38 25.29 -8.84
CA ILE A 67 3.47 23.85 -8.53
C ILE A 67 3.35 23.63 -7.03
N HIS A 68 2.40 22.78 -6.66
CA HIS A 68 2.22 22.30 -5.32
C HIS A 68 2.43 20.79 -5.28
N TYR A 69 2.91 20.30 -4.15
CA TYR A 69 3.02 18.86 -3.87
C TYR A 69 2.03 18.47 -2.78
N ALA A 70 1.39 17.33 -2.94
CA ALA A 70 0.65 16.66 -1.88
C ALA A 70 1.30 15.32 -1.56
N VAL A 71 1.40 14.97 -0.29
CA VAL A 71 1.95 13.69 0.17
C VAL A 71 1.05 13.08 1.24
N LEU A 72 1.16 11.76 1.44
CA LEU A 72 0.20 10.99 2.22
C LEU A 72 0.47 10.96 3.72
N ASN A 73 1.72 11.24 4.15
CA ASN A 73 2.16 11.07 5.54
C ASN A 73 3.24 12.09 5.92
N HIS A 74 3.49 12.25 7.21
CA HIS A 74 4.46 13.22 7.71
C HIS A 74 5.92 12.87 7.39
N ARG A 75 6.26 11.60 7.19
CA ARG A 75 7.60 11.20 6.73
C ARG A 75 7.89 11.82 5.37
N ASP A 76 6.99 11.60 4.41
CA ASP A 76 7.13 12.08 3.04
C ASP A 76 7.00 13.60 2.97
N PHE A 77 6.17 14.19 3.84
CA PHE A 77 6.07 15.64 4.00
C PHE A 77 7.41 16.25 4.39
N SER A 78 8.07 15.71 5.41
CA SER A 78 9.38 16.19 5.85
C SER A 78 10.46 16.06 4.77
N PHE A 79 10.46 14.95 4.01
CA PHE A 79 11.38 14.78 2.89
C PHE A 79 11.15 15.81 1.79
N MET A 80 9.89 16.02 1.39
CA MET A 80 9.56 16.96 0.33
C MET A 80 9.79 18.41 0.74
N GLU A 81 9.53 18.79 2.00
CA GLU A 81 9.91 20.10 2.52
C GLU A 81 11.42 20.31 2.46
N GLY A 82 12.21 19.31 2.85
CA GLY A 82 13.67 19.37 2.76
C GLY A 82 14.17 19.54 1.32
N LEU A 83 13.59 18.76 0.38
CA LEU A 83 13.93 18.81 -1.04
C LEU A 83 13.59 20.17 -1.66
N LEU A 84 12.46 20.75 -1.29
CA LEU A 84 11.92 21.98 -1.88
C LEU A 84 12.22 23.25 -1.06
N LYS A 85 13.04 23.16 -0.03
CA LYS A 85 13.35 24.25 0.93
C LYS A 85 13.68 25.59 0.28
N ASN A 86 14.36 25.57 -0.86
CA ASN A 86 14.80 26.77 -1.58
C ASN A 86 13.98 27.03 -2.86
N SER A 87 12.78 26.44 -2.95
CA SER A 87 11.89 26.58 -4.09
C SER A 87 10.65 27.40 -3.73
N ALA A 88 9.92 27.87 -4.76
CA ALA A 88 8.64 28.54 -4.61
C ALA A 88 7.45 27.57 -4.45
N SER A 89 7.67 26.27 -4.66
CA SER A 89 6.63 25.24 -4.51
C SER A 89 6.27 25.00 -3.05
N LYS A 90 5.01 24.64 -2.79
CA LYS A 90 4.52 24.31 -1.45
C LYS A 90 4.22 22.83 -1.34
N VAL A 91 4.43 22.28 -0.16
CA VAL A 91 4.08 20.90 0.19
C VAL A 91 2.85 20.91 1.09
N HIS A 92 1.95 19.94 0.85
CA HIS A 92 0.72 19.75 1.61
C HIS A 92 0.63 18.30 2.09
N LEU A 93 0.16 18.10 3.31
CA LEU A 93 -0.24 16.79 3.79
C LEU A 93 -1.67 16.52 3.32
N LEU A 94 -1.85 15.50 2.50
CA LEU A 94 -3.15 15.09 1.97
C LEU A 94 -3.26 13.57 2.09
N ALA A 95 -3.69 13.13 3.26
CA ALA A 95 -3.87 11.72 3.57
C ALA A 95 -4.98 11.09 2.71
N ASN A 96 -4.88 9.78 2.44
CA ASN A 96 -5.95 9.04 1.79
C ASN A 96 -7.18 8.98 2.68
N ALA A 97 -8.36 9.21 2.10
CA ALA A 97 -9.61 8.98 2.77
C ALA A 97 -9.87 7.47 2.92
N ILE A 98 -10.39 7.09 4.07
CA ILE A 98 -10.91 5.74 4.30
C ILE A 98 -12.42 5.86 4.32
N PRO A 99 -13.12 5.31 3.33
CA PRO A 99 -14.57 5.34 3.34
C PRO A 99 -15.08 4.55 4.54
N PRO A 100 -16.10 5.04 5.26
CA PRO A 100 -16.73 4.26 6.30
C PRO A 100 -17.28 2.98 5.66
N THR A 101 -17.03 1.84 6.31
CA THR A 101 -17.65 0.59 5.89
C THR A 101 -19.16 0.77 6.01
N GLN A 102 -19.87 0.61 4.91
CA GLN A 102 -21.32 0.51 5.00
C GLN A 102 -21.61 -0.69 5.91
N GLN A 103 -22.09 -0.43 7.11
CA GLN A 103 -22.56 -1.48 8.00
C GLN A 103 -23.70 -2.19 7.28
N ARG A 104 -23.36 -3.23 6.54
CA ARG A 104 -24.38 -4.16 6.06
C ARG A 104 -24.88 -4.88 7.30
N THR A 105 -26.05 -4.46 7.76
CA THR A 105 -26.81 -5.01 8.90
C THR A 105 -27.23 -6.47 8.72
N GLN A 106 -26.83 -7.11 7.63
CA GLN A 106 -27.02 -8.55 7.44
C GLN A 106 -25.71 -9.26 7.82
N THR A 107 -25.66 -9.77 9.01
CA THR A 107 -24.71 -10.81 9.42
C THR A 107 -24.95 -12.03 8.53
N LYS A 108 -24.24 -12.10 7.40
CA LYS A 108 -24.20 -13.36 6.65
C LYS A 108 -23.59 -14.43 7.57
N PRO A 109 -24.10 -15.66 7.52
CA PRO A 109 -23.48 -16.73 8.30
C PRO A 109 -22.01 -16.86 7.91
N HIS A 110 -21.17 -17.21 8.87
CA HIS A 110 -19.74 -17.46 8.65
C HIS A 110 -19.57 -18.46 7.49
N PRO A 111 -18.77 -18.16 6.46
CA PRO A 111 -18.59 -19.07 5.35
C PRO A 111 -18.08 -20.43 5.84
N SER A 112 -18.81 -21.50 5.59
CA SER A 112 -18.57 -22.83 6.15
C SER A 112 -17.20 -23.45 5.81
N ARG A 113 -16.49 -22.87 4.84
CA ARG A 113 -15.14 -23.30 4.43
C ARG A 113 -14.01 -22.50 5.06
N LEU A 114 -14.30 -21.39 5.72
CA LEU A 114 -13.28 -20.59 6.40
C LEU A 114 -13.07 -21.11 7.83
N PRO A 115 -11.82 -21.16 8.31
CA PRO A 115 -11.54 -21.51 9.69
C PRO A 115 -12.13 -20.47 10.66
N ASN A 116 -12.62 -20.91 11.82
CA ASN A 116 -13.22 -20.04 12.83
C ASN A 116 -12.22 -19.04 13.44
N ASP A 117 -10.96 -19.47 13.64
CA ASP A 117 -9.91 -18.67 14.27
C ASP A 117 -8.93 -18.10 13.24
N LEU A 118 -9.50 -17.46 12.20
CA LEU A 118 -8.75 -16.90 11.08
C LEU A 118 -8.13 -15.54 11.44
N PHE A 119 -6.80 -15.43 11.34
CA PHE A 119 -6.07 -14.18 11.29
C PHE A 119 -5.76 -13.83 9.83
N LEU A 120 -6.42 -12.80 9.34
CA LEU A 120 -6.30 -12.38 7.94
C LEU A 120 -5.21 -11.32 7.79
N TYR A 121 -4.35 -11.51 6.80
CA TYR A 121 -3.47 -10.48 6.27
C TYR A 121 -4.06 -9.98 4.94
N PRO A 122 -4.80 -8.86 4.93
CA PRO A 122 -5.63 -8.42 3.79
C PRO A 122 -4.77 -7.73 2.71
N VAL A 123 -3.82 -8.44 2.14
CA VAL A 123 -2.84 -7.89 1.20
C VAL A 123 -2.61 -8.78 -0.02
N ARG A 124 -2.18 -8.15 -1.11
CA ARG A 124 -1.56 -8.85 -2.23
C ARG A 124 -0.14 -9.28 -1.86
N ALA A 125 0.28 -10.40 -2.41
CA ALA A 125 1.62 -10.91 -2.26
C ALA A 125 2.62 -10.02 -3.02
N VAL A 126 3.36 -9.20 -2.28
CA VAL A 126 4.51 -8.43 -2.76
C VAL A 126 5.63 -8.49 -1.74
N ARG A 127 6.89 -8.28 -2.18
CA ARG A 127 8.08 -8.48 -1.33
C ARG A 127 7.97 -7.77 0.02
N ARG A 128 7.57 -6.51 0.05
CA ARG A 128 7.48 -5.71 1.28
C ARG A 128 6.44 -6.20 2.29
N LYS A 129 5.50 -7.05 1.87
CA LYS A 129 4.50 -7.67 2.74
C LYS A 129 5.03 -8.85 3.55
N ASN A 130 6.23 -9.33 3.23
CA ASN A 130 7.01 -10.27 4.05
C ASN A 130 6.22 -11.53 4.46
N LEU A 131 5.63 -12.22 3.50
CA LEU A 131 4.82 -13.42 3.73
C LEU A 131 5.56 -14.56 4.43
N GLY A 132 6.90 -14.57 4.35
CA GLY A 132 7.71 -15.54 5.08
C GLY A 132 7.58 -15.40 6.60
N GLU A 133 7.45 -14.19 7.09
CA GLU A 133 7.20 -13.93 8.52
C GLU A 133 5.80 -14.39 8.93
N LEU A 134 4.78 -14.24 8.05
CA LEU A 134 3.46 -14.80 8.30
C LEU A 134 3.51 -16.32 8.45
N ALA A 135 4.28 -17.02 7.59
CA ALA A 135 4.51 -18.46 7.71
C ALA A 135 5.24 -18.81 9.02
N LEU A 136 6.23 -18.02 9.44
CA LEU A 136 6.94 -18.21 10.70
C LEU A 136 6.01 -18.06 11.90
N ILE A 137 5.18 -17.02 11.91
CA ILE A 137 4.19 -16.80 12.98
C ILE A 137 3.20 -17.98 13.03
N SER A 138 2.70 -18.45 11.89
CA SER A 138 1.80 -19.61 11.86
C SER A 138 2.44 -20.88 12.41
N SER A 139 3.74 -21.04 12.30
CA SER A 139 4.45 -22.18 12.87
C SER A 139 4.51 -22.16 14.40
N ALA A 140 4.49 -20.96 14.99
CA ALA A 140 4.53 -20.76 16.43
C ALA A 140 3.14 -20.79 17.09
N TYR A 141 2.09 -20.41 16.36
CA TYR A 141 0.72 -20.29 16.87
C TYR A 141 -0.21 -21.27 16.14
N LYS A 142 -0.05 -22.55 16.40
CA LYS A 142 -0.73 -23.65 15.68
C LYS A 142 -2.23 -23.76 15.92
N ASP A 143 -2.72 -23.14 16.99
CA ASP A 143 -4.15 -23.13 17.35
C ASP A 143 -4.96 -22.11 16.51
N TYR A 144 -4.27 -21.26 15.77
CA TYR A 144 -4.85 -20.24 14.90
C TYR A 144 -4.57 -20.54 13.43
N PHE A 145 -5.45 -20.06 12.57
CA PHE A 145 -5.28 -20.16 11.15
C PHE A 145 -4.91 -18.79 10.56
N PHE A 146 -3.92 -18.76 9.68
CA PHE A 146 -3.43 -17.53 9.07
C PHE A 146 -3.67 -17.54 7.56
N ALA A 147 -3.91 -16.37 6.98
CA ALA A 147 -4.00 -16.27 5.53
C ALA A 147 -3.64 -14.88 5.02
N ASN A 148 -3.00 -14.79 3.84
CA ASN A 148 -3.06 -13.57 3.06
C ASN A 148 -4.17 -13.65 2.02
N SER A 149 -4.77 -12.50 1.66
CA SER A 149 -5.96 -12.48 0.80
C SER A 149 -5.66 -12.82 -0.66
N LEU A 150 -4.68 -12.17 -1.30
CA LEU A 150 -4.47 -12.24 -2.74
C LEU A 150 -3.04 -12.64 -3.12
N GLY A 151 -2.91 -13.36 -4.22
CA GLY A 151 -1.64 -13.63 -4.87
C GLY A 151 -0.97 -12.37 -5.46
N PRO A 152 0.20 -12.52 -6.12
CA PRO A 152 0.90 -11.41 -6.73
C PRO A 152 0.23 -10.97 -8.03
N THR A 153 0.18 -9.65 -8.25
CA THR A 153 -0.17 -9.08 -9.58
C THR A 153 1.04 -8.90 -10.48
N ASN A 154 2.27 -8.84 -9.89
CA ASN A 154 3.50 -8.81 -10.66
C ASN A 154 3.98 -10.25 -10.91
N PRO A 155 4.09 -10.70 -12.19
CA PRO A 155 4.57 -12.04 -12.54
C PRO A 155 5.94 -12.38 -11.93
N ASP A 156 6.84 -11.42 -11.77
CA ASP A 156 8.18 -11.62 -11.21
C ASP A 156 8.15 -12.14 -9.77
N PHE A 157 7.07 -11.86 -9.04
CA PHE A 157 6.91 -12.33 -7.66
C PHE A 157 6.23 -13.70 -7.55
N THR A 158 5.62 -14.19 -8.64
CA THR A 158 4.91 -15.48 -8.66
C THR A 158 5.80 -16.67 -8.24
N PRO A 159 7.06 -16.79 -8.69
CA PRO A 159 7.92 -17.90 -8.24
C PRO A 159 8.16 -17.89 -6.73
N THR A 160 8.37 -16.74 -6.14
CA THR A 160 8.56 -16.59 -4.69
C THR A 160 7.28 -16.93 -3.93
N PHE A 161 6.13 -16.47 -4.41
CA PHE A 161 4.84 -16.76 -3.81
C PHE A 161 4.52 -18.27 -3.84
N ASN A 162 4.78 -18.95 -4.96
CA ASN A 162 4.58 -20.39 -5.09
C ASN A 162 5.54 -21.19 -4.19
N ARG A 163 6.77 -20.71 -3.97
CA ARG A 163 7.68 -21.30 -2.98
C ARG A 163 7.11 -21.25 -1.57
N TRP A 164 6.50 -20.11 -1.16
CA TRP A 164 5.85 -20.00 0.14
C TRP A 164 4.66 -20.93 0.27
N LYS A 165 3.81 -21.05 -0.78
CA LYS A 165 2.71 -22.03 -0.81
C LYS A 165 3.21 -23.46 -0.65
N HIS A 166 4.25 -23.84 -1.39
CA HIS A 166 4.83 -25.16 -1.31
C HIS A 166 5.44 -25.43 0.06
N PHE A 167 6.24 -24.51 0.57
CA PHE A 167 6.91 -24.61 1.87
C PHE A 167 5.90 -24.79 3.01
N SER A 168 4.86 -23.96 3.04
CA SER A 168 3.82 -24.05 4.05
C SER A 168 3.09 -25.40 4.02
N LYS A 169 2.79 -25.90 2.83
CA LYS A 169 2.17 -27.22 2.65
C LYS A 169 3.11 -28.34 3.10
N SER A 170 4.39 -28.29 2.75
CA SER A 170 5.37 -29.32 3.10
C SER A 170 5.59 -29.43 4.62
N LEU A 171 5.48 -28.31 5.34
CA LEU A 171 5.61 -28.26 6.79
C LEU A 171 4.27 -28.35 7.53
N ASN A 172 3.17 -28.55 6.81
CA ASN A 172 1.83 -28.58 7.38
C ASN A 172 1.52 -27.39 8.29
N LEU A 173 1.86 -26.18 7.83
CA LEU A 173 1.61 -24.95 8.58
C LEU A 173 0.15 -24.52 8.46
N PRO A 174 -0.47 -23.99 9.54
CA PRO A 174 -1.85 -23.49 9.49
C PRO A 174 -1.93 -22.12 8.80
N VAL A 175 -1.48 -22.05 7.55
CA VAL A 175 -1.51 -20.84 6.73
C VAL A 175 -1.88 -21.12 5.28
N THR A 176 -2.77 -20.28 4.73
CA THR A 176 -3.14 -20.30 3.31
C THR A 176 -2.70 -18.99 2.63
N PHE A 177 -1.97 -19.11 1.53
CA PHE A 177 -1.61 -17.98 0.69
C PHE A 177 -2.54 -17.86 -0.51
N GLY A 178 -3.16 -16.65 -0.70
CA GLY A 178 -4.16 -16.38 -1.73
C GLY A 178 -5.55 -16.90 -1.35
N LEU A 179 -6.01 -16.61 -0.14
CA LEU A 179 -7.27 -17.16 0.39
C LEU A 179 -8.49 -16.81 -0.47
N ALA A 180 -8.59 -15.55 -0.95
CA ALA A 180 -9.72 -15.12 -1.75
C ALA A 180 -9.80 -15.85 -3.09
N GLU A 181 -8.66 -16.17 -3.69
CA GLU A 181 -8.57 -16.93 -4.93
C GLU A 181 -8.91 -18.42 -4.72
N ALA A 182 -8.55 -18.96 -3.54
CA ALA A 182 -8.77 -20.37 -3.22
C ALA A 182 -10.23 -20.69 -2.94
N PHE A 183 -11.00 -19.73 -2.42
CA PHE A 183 -12.37 -19.95 -1.96
C PHE A 183 -13.44 -19.13 -2.70
N ASP A 184 -13.05 -18.22 -3.59
CA ASP A 184 -13.93 -17.34 -4.36
C ASP A 184 -14.91 -16.54 -3.48
N TYR A 185 -14.44 -16.07 -2.34
CA TYR A 185 -15.22 -15.22 -1.46
C TYR A 185 -14.90 -13.73 -1.69
N PRO A 186 -15.91 -12.85 -1.66
CA PRO A 186 -15.69 -11.40 -1.65
C PRO A 186 -14.81 -10.98 -0.47
N PHE A 187 -13.98 -9.98 -0.67
CA PHE A 187 -13.06 -9.46 0.34
C PHE A 187 -13.78 -9.10 1.66
N GLU A 188 -14.93 -8.44 1.57
CA GLU A 188 -15.73 -8.06 2.74
C GLU A 188 -16.20 -9.27 3.57
N GLU A 189 -16.55 -10.38 2.92
CA GLU A 189 -16.96 -11.60 3.61
C GLU A 189 -15.81 -12.24 4.36
N ILE A 190 -14.62 -12.25 3.75
CA ILE A 190 -13.40 -12.77 4.39
C ILE A 190 -13.02 -11.87 5.58
N MET A 191 -13.05 -10.55 5.42
CA MET A 191 -12.75 -9.60 6.50
C MET A 191 -13.72 -9.72 7.67
N ASN A 192 -15.03 -9.83 7.38
CA ASN A 192 -16.04 -10.02 8.43
C ASN A 192 -15.88 -11.33 9.18
N SER A 193 -15.44 -12.39 8.49
CA SER A 193 -15.24 -13.73 9.08
C SER A 193 -13.93 -13.86 9.86
N ALA A 194 -12.96 -12.97 9.64
CA ALA A 194 -11.70 -13.02 10.38
C ALA A 194 -11.91 -12.71 11.87
N SER A 195 -11.22 -13.44 12.74
CA SER A 195 -11.13 -13.15 14.17
C SER A 195 -10.31 -11.91 14.45
N GLY A 196 -9.28 -11.64 13.62
CA GLY A 196 -8.44 -10.47 13.70
C GLY A 196 -7.65 -10.28 12.40
N VAL A 197 -6.95 -9.17 12.31
CA VAL A 197 -6.06 -8.84 11.20
C VAL A 197 -4.63 -8.83 11.68
N ILE A 198 -3.74 -9.35 10.85
CA ILE A 198 -2.30 -9.38 11.11
C ILE A 198 -1.53 -8.65 10.02
N THR A 199 -0.43 -7.99 10.37
CA THR A 199 0.50 -7.41 9.41
C THR A 199 1.93 -7.80 9.68
N THR A 200 2.64 -8.23 8.62
CA THR A 200 4.08 -8.49 8.61
C THR A 200 4.82 -7.55 7.65
N SER A 201 4.15 -6.49 7.18
CA SER A 201 4.73 -5.49 6.28
C SER A 201 6.00 -4.87 6.88
N ILE A 202 7.04 -4.75 6.06
CA ILE A 202 8.30 -4.08 6.42
C ILE A 202 8.37 -2.64 5.91
N ALA A 203 7.48 -2.26 4.99
CA ALA A 203 7.35 -0.90 4.48
C ALA A 203 5.94 -0.66 3.94
N GLU A 204 5.43 0.54 4.17
CA GLU A 204 4.15 1.02 3.66
C GLU A 204 4.29 2.47 3.15
N GLY A 205 3.43 2.85 2.20
CA GLY A 205 3.28 4.24 1.80
C GLY A 205 2.41 5.00 2.80
N PHE A 206 1.10 4.90 2.65
CA PHE A 206 0.16 5.52 3.58
C PHE A 206 -0.16 4.64 4.79
N GLY A 207 -0.24 3.31 4.58
CA GLY A 207 -0.58 2.38 5.66
C GLY A 207 -2.08 2.11 5.80
N LEU A 208 -2.84 2.05 4.70
CA LEU A 208 -4.26 1.66 4.73
C LEU A 208 -4.50 0.37 5.51
N GLY A 209 -3.57 -0.59 5.42
CA GLY A 209 -3.66 -1.85 6.16
C GLY A 209 -3.63 -1.71 7.69
N PHE A 210 -3.26 -0.54 8.23
CA PHE A 210 -3.35 -0.24 9.66
C PHE A 210 -4.70 0.35 10.06
N LEU A 211 -5.44 0.93 9.14
CA LEU A 211 -6.68 1.66 9.41
C LEU A 211 -7.92 0.88 8.94
N GLU A 212 -7.84 0.22 7.80
CA GLU A 212 -8.95 -0.54 7.21
C GLU A 212 -9.54 -1.61 8.15
N PRO A 213 -8.77 -2.36 8.96
CA PRO A 213 -9.32 -3.32 9.90
C PRO A 213 -10.34 -2.72 10.87
N TRP A 214 -10.13 -1.49 11.32
CA TRP A 214 -11.02 -0.80 12.26
C TRP A 214 -12.40 -0.50 11.65
N THR A 215 -12.45 -0.28 10.33
CA THR A 215 -13.74 -0.09 9.65
C THR A 215 -14.58 -1.36 9.63
N PHE A 216 -13.98 -2.53 9.89
CA PHE A 216 -14.62 -3.84 10.04
C PHE A 216 -14.74 -4.27 11.50
N ASN A 217 -14.47 -3.40 12.48
CA ASN A 217 -14.41 -3.74 13.90
C ASN A 217 -13.44 -4.89 14.21
N LYS A 218 -12.32 -4.95 13.47
CA LYS A 218 -11.28 -5.95 13.71
C LYS A 218 -10.07 -5.31 14.38
N PHE A 219 -9.52 -5.99 15.38
CA PHE A 219 -8.24 -5.59 15.93
C PHE A 219 -7.12 -5.93 14.94
N LEU A 220 -6.04 -5.19 15.02
CA LEU A 220 -4.84 -5.40 14.22
C LEU A 220 -3.67 -5.75 15.13
N CYS A 221 -2.92 -6.79 14.78
CA CYS A 221 -1.68 -7.15 15.43
C CYS A 221 -0.54 -7.31 14.42
N GLY A 222 0.70 -7.39 14.89
CA GLY A 222 1.88 -7.64 14.07
C GLY A 222 2.89 -6.50 14.10
N ARG A 223 3.58 -6.29 12.97
CA ARG A 223 4.69 -5.34 12.88
C ARG A 223 4.20 -3.89 12.94
N ASN A 224 4.77 -3.13 13.86
CA ASN A 224 4.64 -1.68 13.87
C ASN A 224 5.67 -1.03 12.92
N ILE A 225 5.20 -0.18 12.02
CA ILE A 225 6.03 0.70 11.18
C ILE A 225 5.89 2.11 11.73
N SER A 226 6.69 2.43 12.74
CA SER A 226 6.56 3.66 13.54
C SER A 226 6.58 4.95 12.70
N GLU A 227 7.30 4.97 11.58
CA GLU A 227 7.35 6.10 10.66
C GLU A 227 6.00 6.41 9.99
N ILE A 228 5.12 5.42 9.92
CA ILE A 228 3.77 5.51 9.35
C ILE A 228 2.72 5.57 10.46
N THR A 229 2.81 4.66 11.44
CA THR A 229 1.77 4.50 12.46
C THR A 229 1.70 5.68 13.44
N LYS A 230 2.78 6.45 13.60
CA LYS A 230 2.75 7.69 14.39
C LYS A 230 1.71 8.69 13.90
N ASP A 231 1.39 8.69 12.61
CA ASP A 231 0.39 9.56 12.02
C ASP A 231 -1.04 9.18 12.47
N PHE A 232 -1.21 8.00 13.02
CA PHE A 232 -2.48 7.45 13.52
C PHE A 232 -2.53 7.30 15.05
N SER A 233 -1.45 7.63 15.74
CA SER A 233 -1.30 7.36 17.18
C SER A 233 -2.28 8.13 18.07
N HIS A 234 -3.01 9.09 17.51
CA HIS A 234 -4.02 9.91 18.19
C HIS A 234 -5.46 9.52 17.84
N LEU A 235 -5.65 8.51 16.98
CA LEU A 235 -6.95 7.95 16.63
C LEU A 235 -7.31 6.78 17.56
#